data_aa9ecdc1b25e201a21c05881de13f9ab
#
_entry.id   aa9ecdc1b25e201a21c05881de13f9ab
#
_cell.length_a   1.000
_cell.length_b   1.000
_cell.length_c   1.000
_cell.angle_alpha   90.00
_cell.angle_beta   90.00
_cell.angle_gamma   90.00
#
_symmetry.space_group_name_H-M   'P 1'
#
loop_
_entity.id
_entity.type
_entity.pdbx_description
1 polymer ?
#
loop_
_entity_poly.entity_id
_entity_poly.type
_entity_poly.pdbx_seq_one_letter_code
_entity_poly.pdbx_strand_id
1 'polypeptide(L)'
;MIKKKVLLLYAHPSQHRSEVNQPLFKAASKIKGVTAVDLYGEYPTFNIDIVKEQQQLLEHDVVIFQFPLFWYSTPAILKEWQDLVLEYGFAYGDGADALKYKLFLCALSVGDKEVLIRQMAIFTLR
;
A
#
# COMPACT_ATOMS: atom_id res chain seq x y z
N MET A 1 -10.21 -22.21 -10.19
CA MET A 1 -9.35 -21.63 -9.14
C MET A 1 -9.47 -20.11 -9.16
N ILE A 2 -9.78 -19.54 -8.02
CA ILE A 2 -9.91 -18.09 -7.89
C ILE A 2 -8.53 -17.50 -7.63
N LYS A 3 -8.13 -16.58 -8.48
CA LYS A 3 -6.84 -15.90 -8.30
C LYS A 3 -7.06 -14.62 -7.50
N LYS A 4 -6.22 -14.41 -6.52
CA LYS A 4 -6.23 -13.17 -5.74
C LYS A 4 -5.66 -12.03 -6.56
N LYS A 5 -6.29 -10.87 -6.44
CA LYS A 5 -5.77 -9.63 -7.03
C LYS A 5 -5.03 -8.85 -5.96
N VAL A 6 -3.83 -8.42 -6.29
CA VAL A 6 -2.93 -7.76 -5.35
C VAL A 6 -2.74 -6.30 -5.74
N LEU A 7 -2.98 -5.41 -4.80
CA LEU A 7 -2.66 -3.99 -4.93
C LEU A 7 -1.36 -3.73 -4.19
N LEU A 8 -0.34 -3.32 -4.91
CA LEU A 8 0.96 -2.99 -4.32
C LEU A 8 1.13 -1.48 -4.32
N LEU A 9 1.14 -0.90 -3.13
CA LEU A 9 1.34 0.54 -2.94
C LEU A 9 2.78 0.78 -2.52
N TYR A 10 3.55 1.34 -3.43
CA TYR A 10 4.97 1.60 -3.24
C TYR A 10 5.18 3.05 -2.85
N ALA A 11 5.90 3.28 -1.78
CA ALA A 11 6.16 4.64 -1.27
C ALA A 11 7.63 4.78 -0.92
N HIS A 12 8.42 5.29 -1.86
CA HIS A 12 9.81 5.63 -1.63
C HIS A 12 10.06 7.06 -2.16
N PRO A 13 10.45 8.00 -1.29
CA PRO A 13 10.57 9.40 -1.72
C PRO A 13 11.77 9.67 -2.63
N SER A 14 12.78 8.81 -2.63
CA SER A 14 14.00 9.01 -3.41
C SER A 14 14.28 7.80 -4.29
N GLN A 15 13.65 7.76 -5.45
CA GLN A 15 13.74 6.63 -6.37
C GLN A 15 15.18 6.28 -6.72
N HIS A 16 16.01 7.28 -6.99
CA HIS A 16 17.41 7.08 -7.38
C HIS A 16 18.29 6.54 -6.25
N ARG A 17 17.80 6.57 -5.01
CA ARG A 17 18.49 6.01 -3.84
C ARG A 17 17.88 4.70 -3.37
N SER A 18 16.89 4.21 -4.09
CA SER A 18 16.18 3.00 -3.71
C SER A 18 16.91 1.78 -4.27
N GLU A 19 17.91 1.29 -3.54
CA GLU A 19 18.71 0.14 -3.97
C GLU A 19 17.98 -1.18 -3.81
N VAL A 20 17.10 -1.29 -2.84
CA VAL A 20 16.38 -2.52 -2.54
C VAL A 20 14.93 -2.46 -3.03
N ASN A 21 14.24 -1.38 -2.71
CA ASN A 21 12.81 -1.29 -2.95
C ASN A 21 12.45 -1.12 -4.43
N GLN A 22 13.21 -0.33 -5.18
CA GLN A 22 12.87 -0.09 -6.57
C GLN A 22 12.99 -1.34 -7.44
N PRO A 23 14.09 -2.12 -7.36
CA PRO A 23 14.15 -3.37 -8.12
C PRO A 23 13.05 -4.35 -7.74
N LEU A 24 12.70 -4.42 -6.46
CA LEU A 24 11.63 -5.28 -5.98
C LEU A 24 10.27 -4.83 -6.54
N PHE A 25 10.02 -3.53 -6.51
CA PHE A 25 8.80 -2.95 -7.07
C PHE A 25 8.69 -3.25 -8.58
N LYS A 26 9.79 -3.05 -9.32
CA LYS A 26 9.80 -3.33 -10.75
C LYS A 26 9.53 -4.80 -11.06
N ALA A 27 10.12 -5.69 -10.29
CA ALA A 27 9.90 -7.12 -10.46
C ALA A 27 8.44 -7.49 -10.17
N ALA A 28 7.89 -6.96 -9.08
CA ALA A 28 6.52 -7.24 -8.69
C ALA A 28 5.50 -6.69 -9.69
N SER A 29 5.78 -5.54 -10.29
CA SER A 29 4.87 -4.90 -11.25
C SER A 29 4.67 -5.71 -12.52
N LYS A 30 5.56 -6.67 -12.79
CA LYS A 30 5.47 -7.53 -13.97
C LYS A 30 4.66 -8.79 -13.71
N ILE A 31 4.27 -9.06 -12.49
CA ILE A 31 3.53 -10.26 -12.12
C ILE A 31 2.06 -10.07 -12.49
N LYS A 32 1.49 -11.05 -13.17
CA LYS A 32 0.08 -11.02 -13.52
C LYS A 32 -0.77 -11.04 -12.24
N GLY A 33 -1.77 -10.19 -12.20
CA GLY A 33 -2.65 -10.08 -11.03
C GLY A 33 -2.18 -9.07 -10.01
N VAL A 34 -1.04 -8.41 -10.24
CA VAL A 34 -0.53 -7.34 -9.39
C VAL A 34 -0.75 -6.00 -10.05
N THR A 35 -1.43 -5.10 -9.35
CA THR A 35 -1.53 -3.69 -9.72
C THR A 35 -0.55 -2.92 -8.86
N ALA A 36 0.50 -2.39 -9.48
CA ALA A 36 1.57 -1.71 -8.76
C ALA A 36 1.43 -0.20 -8.94
N VAL A 37 1.39 0.51 -7.83
CA VAL A 37 1.22 1.97 -7.82
C VAL A 37 2.38 2.61 -7.07
N ASP A 38 3.09 3.51 -7.75
CA ASP A 38 4.12 4.34 -7.13
C ASP A 38 3.46 5.61 -6.62
N LEU A 39 3.22 5.68 -5.32
CA LEU A 39 2.46 6.80 -4.74
C LEU A 39 3.14 8.15 -4.95
N TYR A 40 4.46 8.24 -4.76
CA TYR A 40 5.16 9.49 -5.01
C TYR A 40 5.14 9.89 -6.48
N GLY A 41 5.19 8.90 -7.37
CA GLY A 41 5.09 9.15 -8.80
C GLY A 41 3.68 9.57 -9.24
N GLU A 42 2.67 8.91 -8.70
CA GLU A 42 1.28 9.19 -9.04
C GLU A 42 0.80 10.51 -8.44
N TYR A 43 1.25 10.83 -7.22
CA TYR A 43 0.79 12.00 -6.47
C TYR A 43 1.96 12.86 -5.99
N PRO A 44 2.71 13.49 -6.92
CA PRO A 44 3.91 14.22 -6.55
C PRO A 44 3.64 15.42 -5.63
N THR A 45 2.43 15.94 -5.61
CA THR A 45 2.03 17.05 -4.74
C THR A 45 1.13 16.60 -3.59
N PHE A 46 1.04 15.30 -3.36
CA PHE A 46 0.20 14.71 -2.29
C PHE A 46 -1.30 14.96 -2.45
N ASN A 47 -1.73 15.33 -3.64
CA ASN A 47 -3.16 15.54 -3.91
C ASN A 47 -3.80 14.21 -4.32
N ILE A 48 -4.03 13.36 -3.36
CA ILE A 48 -4.48 11.99 -3.59
C ILE A 48 -5.94 11.97 -4.07
N ASP A 49 -6.18 11.21 -5.13
CA ASP A 49 -7.52 10.98 -5.66
C ASP A 49 -8.20 9.89 -4.82
N ILE A 50 -8.97 10.32 -3.84
CA ILE A 50 -9.59 9.43 -2.85
C ILE A 50 -10.50 8.41 -3.51
N VAL A 51 -11.35 8.85 -4.43
CA VAL A 51 -12.31 7.96 -5.09
C VAL A 51 -11.59 6.88 -5.89
N LYS A 52 -10.55 7.27 -6.63
CA LYS A 52 -9.75 6.32 -7.41
C LYS A 52 -9.08 5.29 -6.50
N GLU A 53 -8.49 5.76 -5.40
CA GLU A 53 -7.80 4.86 -4.47
C GLU A 53 -8.77 3.92 -3.75
N GLN A 54 -9.94 4.41 -3.39
CA GLN A 54 -10.97 3.56 -2.79
C GLN A 54 -11.45 2.51 -3.79
N GLN A 55 -11.59 2.87 -5.05
CA GLN A 55 -11.98 1.92 -6.10
C GLN A 55 -10.92 0.83 -6.26
N GLN A 56 -9.64 1.20 -6.21
CA GLN A 56 -8.54 0.23 -6.23
C GLN A 56 -8.66 -0.76 -5.07
N LEU A 57 -8.95 -0.28 -3.88
CA LEU A 57 -9.13 -1.16 -2.73
C LEU A 57 -10.29 -2.12 -2.93
N LEU A 58 -11.40 -1.65 -3.48
CA LEU A 58 -12.57 -2.50 -3.70
C LEU A 58 -12.28 -3.62 -4.71
N GLU A 59 -11.40 -3.37 -5.66
CA GLU A 59 -11.12 -4.31 -6.75
C GLU A 59 -10.05 -5.35 -6.42
N HIS A 60 -9.39 -5.23 -5.28
CA HIS A 60 -8.27 -6.11 -4.92
C HIS A 60 -8.53 -6.84 -3.60
N ASP A 61 -7.93 -8.01 -3.47
CA ASP A 61 -8.09 -8.87 -2.30
C ASP A 61 -6.96 -8.72 -1.30
N VAL A 62 -5.78 -8.38 -1.79
CA VAL A 62 -4.56 -8.24 -0.99
C VAL A 62 -4.00 -6.85 -1.21
N VAL A 63 -3.64 -6.18 -0.14
CA VAL A 63 -3.01 -4.87 -0.21
C VAL A 63 -1.63 -4.96 0.43
N ILE A 64 -0.61 -4.57 -0.30
CA ILE A 64 0.77 -4.57 0.18
C ILE A 64 1.27 -3.13 0.22
N PHE A 65 1.73 -2.70 1.39
CA PHE A 65 2.46 -1.45 1.53
C PHE A 65 3.94 -1.78 1.42
N GLN A 66 4.61 -1.24 0.42
CA GLN A 66 6.05 -1.42 0.22
C GLN A 66 6.76 -0.09 0.43
N PHE A 67 7.62 -0.02 1.44
CA PHE A 67 8.24 1.25 1.82
C PHE A 67 9.51 1.05 2.64
N PRO A 68 10.41 2.04 2.65
CA PRO A 68 11.49 2.07 3.62
C PRO A 68 10.95 2.54 4.98
N LEU A 69 11.43 1.93 6.06
CA LEU A 69 11.02 2.34 7.40
C LEU A 69 11.74 3.64 7.76
N PHE A 70 10.98 4.71 7.99
CA PHE A 70 11.50 6.02 8.39
C PHE A 70 11.03 6.32 9.80
N TRP A 71 11.99 6.41 10.72
CA TRP A 71 11.68 6.74 12.12
C TRP A 71 10.54 5.89 12.68
N TYR A 72 10.66 4.57 12.49
CA TYR A 72 9.69 3.59 12.99
C TYR A 72 8.30 3.73 12.37
N SER A 73 8.21 4.35 11.20
CA SER A 73 6.92 4.59 10.56
C SER A 73 7.05 4.57 9.04
N THR A 74 5.95 4.89 8.36
CA THR A 74 5.89 4.95 6.90
C THR A 74 6.40 6.30 6.41
N PRO A 75 6.83 6.37 5.13
CA PRO A 75 7.03 7.67 4.50
C PRO A 75 5.74 8.50 4.52
N ALA A 76 5.89 9.81 4.47
CA ALA A 76 4.77 10.74 4.67
C ALA A 76 3.58 10.48 3.76
N ILE A 77 3.82 10.20 2.48
CA ILE A 77 2.73 10.01 1.53
C ILE A 77 1.86 8.80 1.86
N LEU A 78 2.43 7.76 2.43
CA LEU A 78 1.66 6.58 2.80
C LEU A 78 0.76 6.86 4.00
N LYS A 79 1.19 7.72 4.91
CA LYS A 79 0.35 8.17 6.01
C LYS A 79 -0.78 9.06 5.49
N GLU A 80 -0.47 9.95 4.58
CA GLU A 80 -1.48 10.79 3.93
C GLU A 80 -2.53 9.93 3.21
N TRP A 81 -2.06 8.93 2.48
CA TRP A 81 -2.94 7.99 1.82
C TRP A 81 -3.87 7.28 2.81
N GLN A 82 -3.32 6.81 3.93
CA GLN A 82 -4.12 6.15 4.96
C GLN A 82 -5.18 7.09 5.55
N ASP A 83 -4.77 8.31 5.86
CA ASP A 83 -5.66 9.28 6.50
C ASP A 83 -6.82 9.68 5.58
N LEU A 84 -6.56 9.82 4.28
CA LEU A 84 -7.57 10.31 3.34
C LEU A 84 -8.41 9.18 2.74
N VAL A 85 -7.79 8.05 2.41
CA VAL A 85 -8.47 6.97 1.70
C VAL A 85 -9.26 6.08 2.65
N LEU A 86 -8.71 5.78 3.82
CA LEU A 86 -9.34 4.91 4.80
C LEU A 86 -10.29 5.69 5.71
N GLU A 87 -11.25 6.34 5.11
CA GLU A 87 -12.14 7.22 5.83
C GLU A 87 -13.32 6.51 6.49
N TYR A 88 -13.99 7.22 7.39
CA TYR A 88 -15.18 6.73 8.06
C TYR A 88 -16.28 6.42 7.03
N GLY A 89 -16.98 5.32 7.25
CA GLY A 89 -18.03 4.87 6.34
C GLY A 89 -17.52 4.01 5.18
N PHE A 90 -16.23 4.08 4.89
CA PHE A 90 -15.61 3.22 3.90
C PHE A 90 -14.77 2.13 4.56
N ALA A 91 -13.78 2.53 5.35
CA ALA A 91 -12.82 1.59 5.95
C ALA A 91 -13.24 1.15 7.34
N TYR A 92 -13.98 1.98 8.04
CA TYR A 92 -14.40 1.68 9.41
C TYR A 92 -15.70 2.43 9.72
N GLY A 93 -16.29 2.08 10.87
CA GLY A 93 -17.54 2.67 11.31
C GLY A 93 -18.73 1.82 10.93
N ASP A 94 -19.92 2.30 11.27
CA ASP A 94 -21.16 1.56 11.06
C ASP A 94 -21.43 1.33 9.57
N GLY A 95 -21.60 0.06 9.20
CA GLY A 95 -21.91 -0.32 7.83
C GLY A 95 -20.72 -0.34 6.89
N ALA A 96 -19.53 0.04 7.35
CA ALA A 96 -18.33 0.00 6.53
C ALA A 96 -17.81 -1.43 6.41
N ASP A 97 -17.76 -1.97 5.20
CA ASP A 97 -17.32 -3.34 4.96
C ASP A 97 -16.32 -3.45 3.81
N ALA A 98 -15.82 -2.33 3.31
CA ALA A 98 -14.95 -2.31 2.12
C ALA A 98 -13.67 -3.12 2.31
N LEU A 99 -13.12 -3.16 3.53
CA LEU A 99 -11.87 -3.87 3.82
C LEU A 99 -12.08 -5.27 4.38
N LYS A 100 -13.33 -5.69 4.53
CA LYS A 100 -13.65 -6.99 5.10
C LYS A 100 -13.08 -8.11 4.23
N TYR A 101 -12.44 -9.09 4.88
CA TYR A 101 -11.83 -10.24 4.24
C TYR A 101 -10.60 -9.93 3.38
N LYS A 102 -10.11 -8.70 3.39
CA LYS A 102 -8.87 -8.36 2.69
C LYS A 102 -7.66 -8.65 3.57
N LEU A 103 -6.57 -9.03 2.90
CA LEU A 103 -5.30 -9.28 3.57
C LEU A 103 -4.39 -8.06 3.40
N PHE A 104 -3.81 -7.59 4.49
CA PHE A 104 -2.86 -6.48 4.46
C PHE A 104 -1.48 -6.96 4.87
N LEU A 105 -0.50 -6.58 4.07
CA LEU A 105 0.90 -6.92 4.31
C LEU A 105 1.76 -5.66 4.22
N CYS A 106 2.85 -5.64 4.98
CA CYS A 106 3.90 -4.65 4.80
C CYS A 106 5.15 -5.34 4.32
N ALA A 107 5.73 -4.83 3.23
CA ALA A 107 7.05 -5.20 2.76
C ALA A 107 7.94 -3.98 2.96
N LEU A 108 8.71 -3.98 4.04
CA LEU A 108 9.47 -2.80 4.43
C LEU A 108 10.95 -3.09 4.47
N SER A 109 11.75 -2.11 4.10
CA SER A 109 13.20 -2.18 4.23
C SER A 109 13.64 -1.46 5.50
N VAL A 110 14.68 -2.02 6.14
CA VAL A 110 15.27 -1.44 7.33
C VAL A 110 16.75 -1.22 7.01
N GLY A 111 17.17 0.02 7.02
CA GLY A 111 18.50 0.36 6.54
C GLY A 111 18.60 0.08 5.06
N ASP A 112 19.80 -0.31 4.60
CA ASP A 112 20.05 -0.44 3.16
C ASP A 112 19.96 -1.86 2.63
N LYS A 113 19.76 -2.85 3.48
CA LYS A 113 20.07 -4.23 3.07
C LYS A 113 19.02 -5.28 3.35
N GLU A 114 17.98 -4.98 4.08
CA GLU A 114 16.99 -5.99 4.44
C GLU A 114 15.58 -5.58 4.10
N VAL A 115 14.81 -6.54 3.60
CA VAL A 115 13.38 -6.37 3.41
C VAL A 115 12.67 -7.32 4.35
N LEU A 116 11.79 -6.78 5.18
CA LEU A 116 10.94 -7.54 6.07
C LEU A 116 9.52 -7.51 5.55
N ILE A 117 8.89 -8.67 5.54
CA ILE A 117 7.49 -8.77 5.15
C ILE A 117 6.69 -9.16 6.37
N ARG A 118 5.71 -8.36 6.72
CA ARG A 118 4.86 -8.57 7.89
C ARG A 118 3.40 -8.39 7.52
N GLN A 119 2.58 -9.26 8.04
CA GLN A 119 1.15 -9.10 7.95
C GLN A 119 0.71 -8.08 8.99
N MET A 120 -0.11 -7.13 8.57
CA MET A 120 -0.68 -6.14 9.46
C MET A 120 -2.13 -6.48 9.72
N ALA A 121 -2.50 -6.55 10.98
CA ALA A 121 -3.91 -6.60 11.36
C ALA A 121 -4.43 -5.17 11.44
N ILE A 122 -4.58 -4.55 10.28
CA ILE A 122 -4.99 -3.14 10.23
C ILE A 122 -6.41 -2.97 10.75
N PHE A 123 -7.25 -3.91 10.40
CA PHE A 123 -8.65 -3.81 10.79
C PHE A 123 -9.18 -5.11 11.29
N THR A 124 -9.29 -5.21 12.58
CA THR A 124 -10.06 -6.26 13.23
C THR A 124 -11.42 -5.71 13.59
N LEU A 125 -11.97 -4.90 12.73
CA LEU A 125 -13.08 -4.10 13.12
C LEU A 125 -14.40 -4.77 13.10
N ARG A 126 -15.09 -4.38 14.00
CA ARG A 126 -16.49 -4.62 14.17
C ARG A 126 -17.29 -3.44 13.73
#